data_423c5f7f137beac242d5096eeb047140
#
_entry.id   423c5f7f137beac242d5096eeb047140
#
_cell.length_a   1.000
_cell.length_b   1.000
_cell.length_c   1.000
_cell.angle_alpha   90.00
_cell.angle_beta   90.00
_cell.angle_gamma   90.00
#
_symmetry.space_group_name_H-M   'P 1'
#
loop_
_entity.id
_entity.type
_entity.pdbx_description
1 polymer ?
#
loop_
_entity_poly.entity_id
_entity_poly.type
_entity_poly.pdbx_seq_one_letter_code
_entity_poly.pdbx_strand_id
1 'polypeptide(L)'
;GVGNPSTVSARTVQSGGNDMNTSVAAGVLALGDKHGGAIEDCMQMLQKDKTAGEIVEEYLEEGEKVPGLGHKVYDEEDPRASKIFQKAEELGLTGEHTEKMKQVQEVFAEKKVPLVVNVDGAISAVMSDQDWDHRLGKGLFIIARTPGLVAHVREEMDEPDFRREDGEYIGEE
;
A
#
# COMPACT_ATOMS: atom_id res chain seq x y z
N GLY A 1 -8.94 7.10 3.93
CA GLY A 1 -9.16 8.46 4.39
C GLY A 1 -9.25 9.45 3.22
N VAL A 2 -9.82 10.62 3.48
CA VAL A 2 -10.10 11.63 2.44
C VAL A 2 -8.86 12.36 1.91
N GLY A 3 -7.75 12.33 2.65
CA GLY A 3 -6.54 13.11 2.35
C GLY A 3 -5.47 12.39 1.52
N ASN A 4 -5.71 11.14 1.06
CA ASN A 4 -4.73 10.47 0.21
C ASN A 4 -4.84 10.94 -1.26
N PRO A 5 -3.74 10.89 -2.05
CA PRO A 5 -3.70 11.46 -3.40
C PRO A 5 -4.80 10.95 -4.31
N SER A 6 -5.10 9.65 -4.32
CA SER A 6 -6.11 9.07 -5.20
C SER A 6 -7.52 9.54 -4.85
N THR A 7 -7.85 9.65 -3.55
CA THR A 7 -9.16 10.16 -3.11
C THR A 7 -9.30 11.66 -3.42
N VAL A 8 -8.27 12.45 -3.13
CA VAL A 8 -8.25 13.89 -3.43
C VAL A 8 -8.47 14.13 -4.94
N SER A 9 -7.70 13.42 -5.78
CA SER A 9 -7.82 13.54 -7.24
C SER A 9 -9.22 13.19 -7.74
N ALA A 10 -9.80 12.08 -7.27
CA ALA A 10 -11.14 11.65 -7.66
C ALA A 10 -12.21 12.69 -7.25
N ARG A 11 -12.16 13.16 -6.01
CA ARG A 11 -13.12 14.16 -5.49
C ARG A 11 -12.97 15.51 -6.19
N THR A 12 -11.72 15.96 -6.45
CA THR A 12 -11.46 17.21 -7.17
C THR A 12 -12.07 17.18 -8.58
N VAL A 13 -11.87 16.08 -9.31
CA VAL A 13 -12.44 15.94 -10.66
C VAL A 13 -13.97 15.89 -10.60
N GLN A 14 -14.55 15.20 -9.61
CA GLN A 14 -16.00 15.16 -9.41
C GLN A 14 -16.58 16.54 -9.12
N SER A 15 -15.93 17.34 -8.25
CA SER A 15 -16.38 18.69 -7.89
C SER A 15 -16.43 19.66 -9.08
N GLY A 16 -15.68 19.37 -10.15
CA GLY A 16 -15.73 20.08 -11.43
C GLY A 16 -16.91 19.69 -12.34
N GLY A 17 -17.83 18.83 -11.87
CA GLY A 17 -19.02 18.42 -12.64
C GLY A 17 -18.78 17.29 -13.63
N ASN A 18 -17.74 16.48 -13.41
CA ASN A 18 -17.44 15.33 -14.27
C ASN A 18 -18.27 14.09 -13.88
N ASP A 19 -18.38 13.15 -14.81
CA ASP A 19 -19.05 11.88 -14.58
C ASP A 19 -18.25 10.94 -13.63
N MET A 20 -18.96 10.00 -13.01
CA MET A 20 -18.41 9.00 -12.08
C MET A 20 -17.18 8.29 -12.65
N ASN A 21 -17.24 7.81 -13.89
CA ASN A 21 -16.14 7.07 -14.51
C ASN A 21 -14.88 7.94 -14.70
N THR A 22 -15.04 9.21 -15.09
CA THR A 22 -13.94 10.17 -15.25
C THR A 22 -13.30 10.49 -13.91
N SER A 23 -14.12 10.70 -12.89
CA SER A 23 -13.68 11.02 -11.53
C SER A 23 -12.94 9.84 -10.88
N VAL A 24 -13.46 8.62 -11.03
CA VAL A 24 -12.77 7.39 -10.55
C VAL A 24 -11.47 7.15 -11.32
N ALA A 25 -11.47 7.36 -12.64
CA ALA A 25 -10.25 7.22 -13.44
C ALA A 25 -9.15 8.20 -12.99
N ALA A 26 -9.49 9.45 -12.65
CA ALA A 26 -8.53 10.40 -12.09
C ALA A 26 -7.91 9.92 -10.77
N GLY A 27 -8.71 9.30 -9.90
CA GLY A 27 -8.22 8.66 -8.69
C GLY A 27 -7.27 7.50 -8.95
N VAL A 28 -7.58 6.68 -9.96
CA VAL A 28 -6.69 5.56 -10.38
C VAL A 28 -5.39 6.09 -10.98
N LEU A 29 -5.44 7.13 -11.80
CA LEU A 29 -4.24 7.76 -12.39
C LEU A 29 -3.30 8.40 -11.34
N ALA A 30 -3.81 8.72 -10.15
CA ALA A 30 -2.98 9.21 -9.04
C ALA A 30 -2.26 8.09 -8.27
N LEU A 31 -2.46 6.82 -8.64
CA LEU A 31 -1.70 5.70 -8.08
C LEU A 31 -0.37 5.55 -8.82
N GLY A 32 0.70 5.34 -8.07
CA GLY A 32 2.05 5.21 -8.60
C GLY A 32 2.98 4.61 -7.53
N ASP A 33 4.28 4.63 -7.76
CA ASP A 33 5.26 3.98 -6.88
C ASP A 33 5.21 4.53 -5.43
N LYS A 34 4.92 5.82 -5.26
CA LYS A 34 4.80 6.45 -3.94
C LYS A 34 3.40 6.34 -3.31
N HIS A 35 2.42 5.80 -4.04
CA HIS A 35 1.04 5.65 -3.57
C HIS A 35 0.39 4.43 -4.23
N GLY A 36 0.54 3.27 -3.60
CA GLY A 36 0.05 1.98 -4.09
C GLY A 36 1.12 1.08 -4.72
N GLY A 37 2.42 1.48 -4.70
CA GLY A 37 3.54 0.67 -5.21
C GLY A 37 4.15 -0.30 -4.20
N ALA A 38 3.90 -0.12 -2.90
CA ALA A 38 4.59 -0.88 -1.86
C ALA A 38 4.40 -2.40 -1.95
N ILE A 39 3.26 -2.89 -2.47
CA ILE A 39 3.03 -4.33 -2.65
C ILE A 39 3.97 -4.88 -3.72
N GLU A 40 4.11 -4.20 -4.87
CA GLU A 40 4.99 -4.62 -5.96
C GLU A 40 6.44 -4.69 -5.50
N ASP A 41 6.94 -3.62 -4.86
CA ASP A 41 8.31 -3.55 -4.35
C ASP A 41 8.59 -4.65 -3.30
N CYS A 42 7.62 -4.91 -2.40
CA CYS A 42 7.74 -5.94 -1.38
C CYS A 42 7.74 -7.35 -1.99
N MET A 43 6.87 -7.63 -2.97
CA MET A 43 6.90 -8.91 -3.70
C MET A 43 8.25 -9.10 -4.40
N GLN A 44 8.77 -8.06 -5.06
CA GLN A 44 10.07 -8.11 -5.71
C GLN A 44 11.20 -8.41 -4.72
N MET A 45 11.16 -7.82 -3.52
CA MET A 45 12.09 -8.11 -2.44
C MET A 45 12.01 -9.57 -1.98
N LEU A 46 10.80 -10.08 -1.72
CA LEU A 46 10.59 -11.44 -1.21
C LEU A 46 10.94 -12.53 -2.22
N GLN A 47 10.70 -12.27 -3.52
CA GLN A 47 10.98 -13.22 -4.61
C GLN A 47 12.46 -13.29 -5.02
N LYS A 48 13.32 -12.40 -4.49
CA LYS A 48 14.78 -12.52 -4.66
C LYS A 48 15.29 -13.78 -3.95
N ASP A 49 16.31 -14.42 -4.55
CA ASP A 49 17.04 -15.52 -3.91
C ASP A 49 17.99 -14.96 -2.84
N LYS A 50 17.41 -14.47 -1.74
CA LYS A 50 18.08 -13.91 -0.57
C LYS A 50 17.42 -14.41 0.71
N THR A 51 18.23 -14.64 1.73
CA THR A 51 17.76 -14.92 3.09
C THR A 51 17.20 -13.65 3.75
N ALA A 52 16.42 -13.80 4.81
CA ALA A 52 15.92 -12.67 5.59
C ALA A 52 17.06 -11.80 6.16
N GLY A 53 18.16 -12.43 6.59
CA GLY A 53 19.35 -11.72 7.08
C GLY A 53 19.98 -10.83 6.02
N GLU A 54 20.21 -11.35 4.81
CA GLU A 54 20.78 -10.60 3.69
C GLU A 54 19.88 -9.43 3.25
N ILE A 55 18.56 -9.63 3.26
CA ILE A 55 17.61 -8.56 2.98
C ILE A 55 17.74 -7.44 4.03
N VAL A 56 17.76 -7.80 5.31
CA VAL A 56 17.84 -6.80 6.39
C VAL A 56 19.16 -6.04 6.35
N GLU A 57 20.27 -6.72 6.10
CA GLU A 57 21.59 -6.07 5.98
C GLU A 57 21.62 -5.08 4.83
N GLU A 58 21.11 -5.43 3.64
CA GLU A 58 21.03 -4.55 2.47
C GLU A 58 20.28 -3.25 2.81
N TYR A 59 19.07 -3.36 3.37
CA TYR A 59 18.26 -2.17 3.70
C TYR A 59 18.84 -1.32 4.84
N LEU A 60 19.53 -1.94 5.80
CA LEU A 60 20.21 -1.19 6.86
C LEU A 60 21.44 -0.43 6.34
N GLU A 61 22.20 -1.01 5.40
CA GLU A 61 23.36 -0.37 4.77
C GLU A 61 22.94 0.79 3.87
N GLU A 62 21.88 0.62 3.10
CA GLU A 62 21.35 1.64 2.19
C GLU A 62 20.59 2.75 2.92
N GLY A 63 20.13 2.50 4.15
CA GLY A 63 19.31 3.43 4.92
C GLY A 63 17.92 3.66 4.33
N GLU A 64 17.45 2.72 3.51
CA GLU A 64 16.17 2.79 2.84
C GLU A 64 15.04 2.18 3.66
N LYS A 65 13.79 2.55 3.31
CA LYS A 65 12.60 1.96 3.94
C LYS A 65 12.31 0.60 3.35
N VAL A 66 12.11 -0.39 4.22
CA VAL A 66 11.74 -1.74 3.80
C VAL A 66 10.29 -1.78 3.37
N PRO A 67 9.97 -2.14 2.11
CA PRO A 67 8.60 -2.26 1.67
C PRO A 67 7.88 -3.37 2.43
N GLY A 68 6.63 -3.12 2.81
CA GLY A 68 5.82 -4.09 3.57
C GLY A 68 6.04 -4.10 5.08
N LEU A 69 7.00 -3.30 5.62
CA LEU A 69 7.22 -3.14 7.05
C LEU A 69 7.00 -1.70 7.53
N GLY A 70 6.62 -1.58 8.80
CA GLY A 70 6.37 -0.31 9.48
C GLY A 70 4.99 0.28 9.17
N HIS A 71 4.44 0.98 10.14
CA HIS A 71 3.15 1.66 10.02
C HIS A 71 3.14 2.95 10.85
N LYS A 72 2.35 3.95 10.44
CA LYS A 72 2.28 5.25 11.14
C LYS A 72 1.50 5.20 12.46
N VAL A 73 0.68 4.18 12.66
CA VAL A 73 -0.26 4.05 13.77
C VAL A 73 -0.02 2.77 14.57
N TYR A 74 0.40 1.70 13.90
CA TYR A 74 0.57 0.40 14.54
C TYR A 74 2.07 0.15 14.80
N ASP A 75 2.43 0.01 16.09
CA ASP A 75 3.81 -0.20 16.52
C ASP A 75 4.07 -1.67 16.94
N GLU A 76 3.04 -2.40 17.35
CA GLU A 76 3.16 -3.79 17.79
C GLU A 76 2.63 -4.78 16.75
N GLU A 77 1.46 -4.49 16.16
CA GLU A 77 0.79 -5.38 15.21
C GLU A 77 -0.15 -4.57 14.29
N ASP A 78 -0.13 -4.84 12.99
CA ASP A 78 -1.16 -4.36 12.05
C ASP A 78 -2.29 -5.42 11.99
N PRO A 79 -3.48 -5.15 12.55
CA PRO A 79 -4.56 -6.14 12.62
C PRO A 79 -5.05 -6.58 11.24
N ARG A 80 -4.79 -5.80 10.19
CA ARG A 80 -5.11 -6.17 8.81
C ARG A 80 -4.15 -7.22 8.29
N ALA A 81 -2.85 -7.07 8.58
CA ALA A 81 -1.82 -8.04 8.22
C ALA A 81 -2.08 -9.38 8.92
N SER A 82 -2.32 -9.36 10.22
CA SER A 82 -2.65 -10.55 11.01
C SER A 82 -3.88 -11.27 10.48
N LYS A 83 -4.92 -10.52 10.10
CA LYS A 83 -6.13 -11.10 9.53
C LYS A 83 -5.90 -11.75 8.17
N ILE A 84 -5.04 -11.17 7.33
CA ILE A 84 -4.65 -11.74 6.04
C ILE A 84 -3.88 -13.04 6.26
N PHE A 85 -2.88 -13.05 7.13
CA PHE A 85 -2.10 -14.26 7.42
C PHE A 85 -2.99 -15.38 8.01
N GLN A 86 -3.86 -15.05 8.96
CA GLN A 86 -4.83 -16.01 9.50
C GLN A 86 -5.68 -16.64 8.39
N LYS A 87 -6.21 -15.82 7.49
CA LYS A 87 -7.06 -16.33 6.40
C LYS A 87 -6.28 -17.13 5.37
N ALA A 88 -5.06 -16.72 5.06
CA ALA A 88 -4.18 -17.46 4.16
C ALA A 88 -3.83 -18.84 4.75
N GLU A 89 -3.54 -18.93 6.05
CA GLU A 89 -3.28 -20.18 6.74
C GLU A 89 -4.50 -21.10 6.72
N GLU A 90 -5.69 -20.58 7.08
CA GLU A 90 -6.96 -21.34 7.03
C GLU A 90 -7.26 -21.92 5.63
N LEU A 91 -6.79 -21.26 4.58
CA LEU A 91 -7.00 -21.65 3.18
C LEU A 91 -5.83 -22.44 2.57
N GLY A 92 -4.74 -22.65 3.32
CA GLY A 92 -3.54 -23.34 2.82
C GLY A 92 -2.78 -22.54 1.75
N LEU A 93 -2.79 -21.20 1.84
CA LEU A 93 -2.15 -20.27 0.90
C LEU A 93 -0.84 -19.67 1.44
N THR A 94 -0.36 -20.14 2.58
CA THR A 94 0.93 -19.71 3.16
C THR A 94 2.05 -20.64 2.71
N GLY A 95 3.26 -20.08 2.55
CA GLY A 95 4.44 -20.82 2.10
C GLY A 95 5.74 -20.13 2.55
N GLU A 96 6.78 -20.28 1.75
CA GLU A 96 8.13 -19.80 2.07
C GLU A 96 8.24 -18.27 2.14
N HIS A 97 7.49 -17.54 1.33
CA HIS A 97 7.53 -16.07 1.34
C HIS A 97 6.80 -15.49 2.55
N THR A 98 5.70 -16.12 2.97
CA THR A 98 5.03 -15.78 4.24
C THR A 98 5.99 -15.98 5.42
N GLU A 99 6.70 -17.08 5.44
CA GLU A 99 7.69 -17.34 6.48
C GLU A 99 8.89 -16.38 6.40
N LYS A 100 9.42 -16.14 5.20
CA LYS A 100 10.48 -15.16 4.95
C LYS A 100 10.10 -13.75 5.44
N MET A 101 8.86 -13.31 5.20
CA MET A 101 8.39 -12.01 5.65
C MET A 101 8.38 -11.88 7.18
N LYS A 102 7.96 -12.93 7.90
CA LYS A 102 8.03 -12.99 9.37
C LYS A 102 9.47 -12.95 9.86
N GLN A 103 10.35 -13.74 9.24
CA GLN A 103 11.78 -13.75 9.59
C GLN A 103 12.45 -12.39 9.36
N VAL A 104 12.10 -11.67 8.29
CA VAL A 104 12.59 -10.30 8.05
C VAL A 104 12.20 -9.38 9.20
N GLN A 105 10.94 -9.45 9.67
CA GLN A 105 10.49 -8.70 10.85
C GLN A 105 11.29 -9.06 12.11
N GLU A 106 11.52 -10.36 12.37
CA GLU A 106 12.28 -10.85 13.53
C GLU A 106 13.73 -10.37 13.52
N VAL A 107 14.40 -10.46 12.38
CA VAL A 107 15.80 -10.00 12.24
C VAL A 107 15.91 -8.49 12.45
N PHE A 108 14.96 -7.68 11.97
CA PHE A 108 14.93 -6.25 12.29
C PHE A 108 14.75 -5.98 13.79
N ALA A 109 13.90 -6.74 14.46
CA ALA A 109 13.71 -6.61 15.91
C ALA A 109 14.99 -6.96 16.69
N GLU A 110 15.72 -8.01 16.30
CA GLU A 110 17.04 -8.38 16.87
C GLU A 110 18.08 -7.26 16.69
N LYS A 111 18.04 -6.56 15.58
CA LYS A 111 18.90 -5.39 15.30
C LYS A 111 18.42 -4.11 16.02
N LYS A 112 17.41 -4.20 16.92
CA LYS A 112 16.82 -3.08 17.68
C LYS A 112 16.11 -2.03 16.79
N VAL A 113 15.61 -2.44 15.65
CA VAL A 113 14.77 -1.67 14.74
C VAL A 113 13.40 -2.37 14.64
N PRO A 114 12.53 -2.29 15.66
CA PRO A 114 11.26 -3.00 15.65
C PRO A 114 10.34 -2.41 14.58
N LEU A 115 10.07 -3.19 13.55
CA LEU A 115 9.14 -2.86 12.47
C LEU A 115 8.06 -3.94 12.42
N VAL A 116 6.80 -3.56 12.29
CA VAL A 116 5.70 -4.51 12.13
C VAL A 116 5.44 -4.78 10.66
N VAL A 117 5.09 -6.02 10.31
CA VAL A 117 4.55 -6.32 8.98
C VAL A 117 3.23 -5.60 8.82
N ASN A 118 3.15 -4.74 7.81
CA ASN A 118 1.92 -4.02 7.49
C ASN A 118 1.06 -4.78 6.47
N VAL A 119 -0.09 -4.20 6.13
CA VAL A 119 -1.04 -4.84 5.20
C VAL A 119 -0.42 -5.13 3.83
N ASP A 120 0.46 -4.25 3.32
CA ASP A 120 1.11 -4.44 2.02
C ASP A 120 2.10 -5.61 2.08
N GLY A 121 2.84 -5.76 3.19
CA GLY A 121 3.73 -6.90 3.43
C GLY A 121 3.01 -8.24 3.49
N ALA A 122 1.88 -8.30 4.19
CA ALA A 122 1.08 -9.51 4.27
C ALA A 122 0.50 -9.92 2.91
N ILE A 123 -0.03 -8.96 2.14
CA ILE A 123 -0.52 -9.20 0.78
C ILE A 123 0.62 -9.71 -0.11
N SER A 124 1.78 -9.04 -0.07
CA SER A 124 2.94 -9.39 -0.90
C SER A 124 3.44 -10.81 -0.63
N ALA A 125 3.52 -11.21 0.63
CA ALA A 125 3.97 -12.55 1.02
C ALA A 125 3.01 -13.62 0.49
N VAL A 126 1.69 -13.46 0.72
CA VAL A 126 0.70 -14.43 0.25
C VAL A 126 0.62 -14.49 -1.27
N MET A 127 0.70 -13.36 -1.98
CA MET A 127 0.75 -13.37 -3.45
C MET A 127 2.00 -14.07 -3.98
N SER A 128 3.16 -13.84 -3.35
CA SER A 128 4.42 -14.50 -3.73
C SER A 128 4.37 -16.01 -3.49
N ASP A 129 3.72 -16.47 -2.41
CA ASP A 129 3.50 -17.91 -2.14
C ASP A 129 2.60 -18.59 -3.19
N GLN A 130 1.81 -17.81 -3.94
CA GLN A 130 0.99 -18.29 -5.06
C GLN A 130 1.68 -18.10 -6.43
N ASP A 131 2.98 -17.84 -6.46
CA ASP A 131 3.78 -17.64 -7.68
C ASP A 131 3.27 -16.48 -8.58
N TRP A 132 2.63 -15.47 -7.98
CA TRP A 132 2.18 -14.32 -8.75
C TRP A 132 3.36 -13.43 -9.16
N ASP A 133 3.30 -12.93 -10.38
CA ASP A 133 4.24 -11.91 -10.87
C ASP A 133 4.14 -10.64 -10.00
N HIS A 134 5.28 -10.13 -9.50
CA HIS A 134 5.31 -8.96 -8.61
C HIS A 134 4.60 -7.73 -9.21
N ARG A 135 4.63 -7.57 -10.54
CA ARG A 135 3.93 -6.48 -11.26
C ARG A 135 2.41 -6.47 -11.05
N LEU A 136 1.83 -7.59 -10.61
CA LEU A 136 0.42 -7.67 -10.25
C LEU A 136 0.11 -7.05 -8.87
N GLY A 137 1.12 -6.80 -8.04
CA GLY A 137 0.94 -6.18 -6.73
C GLY A 137 0.23 -4.83 -6.79
N LYS A 138 0.70 -3.95 -7.69
CA LYS A 138 0.03 -2.67 -7.97
C LYS A 138 -1.39 -2.87 -8.53
N GLY A 139 -1.60 -3.87 -9.37
CA GLY A 139 -2.91 -4.22 -9.90
C GLY A 139 -3.91 -4.59 -8.81
N LEU A 140 -3.50 -5.40 -7.83
CA LEU A 140 -4.34 -5.76 -6.69
C LEU A 140 -4.70 -4.53 -5.84
N PHE A 141 -3.74 -3.63 -5.62
CA PHE A 141 -4.01 -2.37 -4.93
C PHE A 141 -5.05 -1.52 -5.66
N ILE A 142 -4.94 -1.40 -6.99
CA ILE A 142 -5.91 -0.68 -7.83
C ILE A 142 -7.31 -1.28 -7.66
N ILE A 143 -7.44 -2.62 -7.77
CA ILE A 143 -8.73 -3.31 -7.60
C ILE A 143 -9.30 -3.03 -6.21
N ALA A 144 -8.51 -3.17 -5.16
CA ALA A 144 -8.95 -2.97 -3.79
C ALA A 144 -9.30 -1.50 -3.47
N ARG A 145 -8.64 -0.53 -4.12
CA ARG A 145 -8.88 0.91 -3.92
C ARG A 145 -10.10 1.41 -4.69
N THR A 146 -10.39 0.85 -5.84
CA THR A 146 -11.45 1.33 -6.75
C THR A 146 -12.84 1.42 -6.10
N PRO A 147 -13.32 0.44 -5.33
CA PRO A 147 -14.60 0.58 -4.62
C PRO A 147 -14.62 1.77 -3.66
N GLY A 148 -13.50 2.04 -2.97
CA GLY A 148 -13.37 3.22 -2.11
C GLY A 148 -13.40 4.53 -2.88
N LEU A 149 -12.82 4.58 -4.09
CA LEU A 149 -12.91 5.75 -4.96
C LEU A 149 -14.35 6.00 -5.43
N VAL A 150 -15.07 4.95 -5.81
CA VAL A 150 -16.49 5.04 -6.17
C VAL A 150 -17.31 5.62 -5.02
N ALA A 151 -17.09 5.14 -3.79
CA ALA A 151 -17.79 5.67 -2.61
C ALA A 151 -17.47 7.16 -2.39
N HIS A 152 -16.21 7.56 -2.45
CA HIS A 152 -15.80 8.95 -2.28
C HIS A 152 -16.31 9.88 -3.39
N VAL A 153 -16.35 9.40 -4.62
CA VAL A 153 -16.96 10.16 -5.73
C VAL A 153 -18.47 10.32 -5.50
N ARG A 154 -19.14 9.25 -5.03
CA ARG A 154 -20.58 9.34 -4.71
C ARG A 154 -20.86 10.32 -3.57
N GLU A 155 -20.03 10.35 -2.53
CA GLU A 155 -20.12 11.34 -1.44
C GLU A 155 -19.95 12.76 -1.99
N GLU A 156 -18.98 12.98 -2.90
CA GLU A 156 -18.70 14.29 -3.47
C GLU A 156 -19.85 14.85 -4.34
N MET A 157 -20.68 13.97 -4.95
CA MET A 157 -21.84 14.39 -5.73
C MET A 157 -22.90 15.13 -4.90
N ASP A 158 -22.93 14.94 -3.60
CA ASP A 158 -23.87 15.59 -2.68
C ASP A 158 -23.30 16.89 -2.07
N GLU A 159 -22.03 17.21 -2.36
CA GLU A 159 -21.36 18.40 -1.86
C GLU A 159 -21.54 19.60 -2.82
N PRO A 160 -21.37 20.84 -2.33
CA PRO A 160 -21.39 22.02 -3.19
C PRO A 160 -20.34 21.93 -4.30
N ASP A 161 -20.71 22.43 -5.48
CA ASP A 161 -19.84 22.44 -6.64
C ASP A 161 -18.52 23.18 -6.40
N PHE A 162 -17.48 22.67 -7.00
CA PHE A 162 -16.17 23.30 -7.14
C PHE A 162 -15.59 23.85 -5.83
N ARG A 163 -15.33 22.95 -4.88
CA ARG A 163 -14.66 23.30 -3.63
C ARG A 163 -13.16 23.55 -3.86
N ARG A 164 -12.66 24.65 -3.27
CA ARG A 164 -11.23 24.95 -3.19
C ARG A 164 -10.82 25.00 -1.73
N GLU A 165 -9.63 24.52 -1.44
CA GLU A 165 -8.97 24.85 -0.18
C GLU A 165 -8.28 26.21 -0.35
N ASP A 166 -8.46 27.11 0.62
CA ASP A 166 -7.74 28.37 0.66
C ASP A 166 -6.26 28.08 0.96
N GLY A 167 -5.39 28.50 0.08
CA GLY A 167 -3.95 28.38 0.21
C GLY A 167 -3.26 29.72 -0.01
N GLU A 168 -2.11 29.92 0.59
CA GLU A 168 -1.28 31.09 0.31
C GLU A 168 -0.51 30.85 -1.01
N TYR A 169 -0.63 31.78 -1.94
CA TYR A 169 0.17 31.75 -3.17
C TYR A 169 1.61 32.19 -2.85
N ILE A 170 2.57 31.31 -3.10
CA ILE A 170 4.01 31.53 -2.82
C ILE A 170 4.84 31.65 -4.09
N GLY A 171 4.23 31.77 -5.27
CA GLY A 171 4.92 32.02 -6.53
C GLY A 171 5.34 33.49 -6.70
N GLU A 172 6.25 33.74 -7.65
CA GLU A 172 6.60 35.11 -8.09
C GLU A 172 5.43 35.68 -8.93
N GLU A 173 5.14 36.98 -8.73
CA GLU A 173 4.13 37.70 -9.52
C GLU A 173 4.70 38.06 -10.92
#